data_dc9c55711138b1a639764f546f8e33fb
#
_entry.id   dc9c55711138b1a639764f546f8e33fb
#
_cell.length_a   1.000
_cell.length_b   1.000
_cell.length_c   1.000
_cell.angle_alpha   90.00
_cell.angle_beta   90.00
_cell.angle_gamma   90.00
#
_symmetry.space_group_name_H-M   'P 1'
#
loop_
_entity.id
_entity.type
_entity.pdbx_description
1 polymer ?
#
loop_
_entity_poly.entity_id
_entity_poly.type
_entity_poly.pdbx_seq_one_letter_code
_entity_poly.pdbx_strand_id
1 'polypeptide(L)'
;DEEKLIAETIRGIPDFVDRVYVVDDRSKDGTAEVVRSLTDSRVKLIEHEQNLGVGGAIVTGYKRARDDGIDVTAVMAADAQMDPDDLAKLVAPVARGEVDYAKANRLFTGQAWEVIPRYRYLGNAVLSLLTKIASGYWHVADSQSGYTAVSLEYLQLLDLDRIYKRYGFPNDMLVHLNVWNARVRDYPSRPIYGVGERSGIRLRKVVPTISWLLFKGFFWRMRVKYVIRDFHPLVFFY
;
A
#
# COMPACT_ATOMS: atom_id res chain seq x y z
N ASP A 1 7.79 -14.71 3.98
CA ASP A 1 7.82 -16.18 4.07
C ASP A 1 6.60 -16.72 3.29
N GLU A 2 6.69 -16.73 1.95
CA GLU A 2 5.58 -17.06 1.03
C GLU A 2 5.98 -18.11 -0.01
N GLU A 3 6.88 -19.03 0.36
CA GLU A 3 7.43 -20.08 -0.50
C GLU A 3 6.36 -20.84 -1.31
N LYS A 4 5.18 -21.07 -0.70
CA LYS A 4 4.08 -21.84 -1.31
C LYS A 4 3.22 -21.03 -2.27
N LEU A 5 3.14 -19.72 -2.10
CA LEU A 5 2.16 -18.87 -2.78
C LEU A 5 2.81 -17.93 -3.81
N ILE A 6 4.09 -17.56 -3.62
CA ILE A 6 4.77 -16.57 -4.45
C ILE A 6 4.79 -16.93 -5.94
N ALA A 7 5.00 -18.20 -6.29
CA ALA A 7 5.05 -18.62 -7.69
C ALA A 7 3.68 -18.51 -8.36
N GLU A 8 2.59 -18.84 -7.65
CA GLU A 8 1.23 -18.70 -8.15
C GLU A 8 0.88 -17.21 -8.33
N THR A 9 1.19 -16.40 -7.33
CA THR A 9 1.01 -14.94 -7.37
C THR A 9 1.68 -14.33 -8.60
N ILE A 10 2.96 -14.67 -8.85
CA ILE A 10 3.70 -14.12 -10.00
C ILE A 10 3.11 -14.58 -11.33
N ARG A 11 2.73 -15.86 -11.47
CA ARG A 11 2.11 -16.38 -12.69
C ARG A 11 0.75 -15.75 -12.99
N GLY A 12 0.03 -15.32 -11.97
CA GLY A 12 -1.24 -14.60 -12.11
C GLY A 12 -1.09 -13.16 -12.60
N ILE A 13 0.12 -12.57 -12.57
CA ILE A 13 0.32 -11.18 -13.00
C ILE A 13 0.09 -11.04 -14.51
N PRO A 14 -0.83 -10.17 -14.95
CA PRO A 14 -1.17 -10.02 -16.37
C PRO A 14 0.00 -9.61 -17.25
N ASP A 15 -0.08 -9.95 -18.54
CA ASP A 15 0.99 -9.71 -19.53
C ASP A 15 1.24 -8.21 -19.83
N PHE A 16 0.30 -7.34 -19.52
CA PHE A 16 0.51 -5.89 -19.70
C PHE A 16 1.51 -5.28 -18.70
N VAL A 17 1.95 -6.06 -17.71
CA VAL A 17 2.96 -5.61 -16.72
C VAL A 17 4.36 -5.83 -17.29
N ASP A 18 5.13 -4.77 -17.45
CA ASP A 18 6.48 -4.82 -18.04
C ASP A 18 7.55 -5.30 -17.06
N ARG A 19 7.38 -5.07 -15.76
CA ARG A 19 8.35 -5.39 -14.71
C ARG A 19 7.67 -5.87 -13.44
N VAL A 20 8.27 -6.86 -12.79
CA VAL A 20 7.83 -7.40 -11.51
C VAL A 20 9.02 -7.37 -10.54
N TYR A 21 9.02 -6.42 -9.61
CA TYR A 21 10.04 -6.35 -8.56
C TYR A 21 9.56 -7.14 -7.35
N VAL A 22 10.17 -8.28 -7.12
CA VAL A 22 9.93 -9.08 -5.92
C VAL A 22 10.95 -8.66 -4.86
N VAL A 23 10.48 -8.07 -3.78
CA VAL A 23 11.35 -7.64 -2.68
C VAL A 23 11.22 -8.65 -1.55
N ASP A 24 12.28 -9.45 -1.35
CA ASP A 24 12.38 -10.39 -0.25
C ASP A 24 12.93 -9.68 0.99
N ASP A 25 12.09 -9.54 2.01
CA ASP A 25 12.43 -8.84 3.26
C ASP A 25 13.06 -9.79 4.28
N ARG A 26 14.05 -10.59 3.82
CA ARG A 26 14.77 -11.60 4.58
C ARG A 26 13.86 -12.74 5.03
N SER A 27 13.22 -13.41 4.08
CA SER A 27 12.45 -14.63 4.32
C SER A 27 13.34 -15.72 4.94
N LYS A 28 12.73 -16.58 5.75
CA LYS A 28 13.40 -17.70 6.43
C LYS A 28 13.12 -19.05 5.78
N ASP A 29 12.28 -19.07 4.78
CA ASP A 29 11.90 -20.24 3.98
C ASP A 29 12.51 -20.15 2.57
N GLY A 30 12.12 -21.04 1.66
CA GLY A 30 12.57 -21.09 0.28
C GLY A 30 11.98 -20.02 -0.64
N THR A 31 11.39 -18.92 -0.14
CA THR A 31 10.74 -17.89 -0.98
C THR A 31 11.70 -17.35 -2.06
N ALA A 32 12.91 -16.94 -1.68
CA ALA A 32 13.88 -16.36 -2.63
C ALA A 32 14.32 -17.38 -3.68
N GLU A 33 14.55 -18.64 -3.29
CA GLU A 33 14.90 -19.74 -4.19
C GLU A 33 13.81 -20.02 -5.22
N VAL A 34 12.55 -20.02 -4.77
CA VAL A 34 11.40 -20.18 -5.67
C VAL A 34 11.38 -19.06 -6.70
N VAL A 35 11.55 -17.80 -6.30
CA VAL A 35 11.58 -16.66 -7.23
C VAL A 35 12.73 -16.77 -8.22
N ARG A 36 13.93 -17.15 -7.77
CA ARG A 36 15.09 -17.35 -8.68
C ARG A 36 14.87 -18.47 -9.70
N SER A 37 14.06 -19.47 -9.37
CA SER A 37 13.75 -20.59 -10.28
C SER A 37 12.75 -20.24 -11.40
N LEU A 38 12.07 -19.08 -11.28
CA LEU A 38 11.08 -18.65 -12.28
C LEU A 38 11.77 -18.18 -13.58
N THR A 39 11.21 -18.58 -14.70
CA THR A 39 11.75 -18.23 -16.04
C THR A 39 11.15 -16.94 -16.62
N ASP A 40 10.29 -16.25 -15.87
CA ASP A 40 9.67 -15.00 -16.31
C ASP A 40 10.70 -13.85 -16.35
N SER A 41 11.03 -13.37 -17.53
CA SER A 41 12.02 -12.33 -17.77
C SER A 41 11.65 -10.96 -17.16
N ARG A 42 10.37 -10.74 -16.82
CA ARG A 42 9.88 -9.54 -16.17
C ARG A 42 10.31 -9.48 -14.71
N VAL A 43 10.57 -10.63 -14.09
CA VAL A 43 10.83 -10.75 -12.64
C VAL A 43 12.24 -10.32 -12.29
N LYS A 44 12.34 -9.47 -11.28
CA LYS A 44 13.60 -9.02 -10.66
C LYS A 44 13.52 -9.19 -9.15
N LEU A 45 14.33 -10.08 -8.59
CA LEU A 45 14.43 -10.29 -7.15
C LEU A 45 15.36 -9.24 -6.54
N ILE A 46 14.93 -8.65 -5.43
CA ILE A 46 15.70 -7.74 -4.57
C ILE A 46 15.66 -8.31 -3.16
N GLU A 47 16.80 -8.61 -2.58
CA GLU A 47 16.90 -9.22 -1.26
C GLU A 47 17.44 -8.22 -0.23
N HIS A 48 16.80 -8.14 0.93
CA HIS A 48 17.26 -7.33 2.05
C HIS A 48 18.21 -8.11 2.96
N GLU A 49 19.30 -7.50 3.34
CA GLU A 49 20.22 -8.07 4.34
C GLU A 49 19.59 -8.17 5.74
N GLN A 50 18.61 -7.32 6.03
CA GLN A 50 17.88 -7.29 7.28
C GLN A 50 16.39 -7.02 7.05
N ASN A 51 15.52 -7.51 7.95
CA ASN A 51 14.08 -7.29 7.85
C ASN A 51 13.72 -5.82 8.12
N LEU A 52 13.28 -5.12 7.08
CA LEU A 52 12.85 -3.73 7.13
C LEU A 52 11.33 -3.59 7.37
N GLY A 53 10.59 -4.67 7.25
CA GLY A 53 9.12 -4.74 7.35
C GLY A 53 8.42 -4.47 6.03
N VAL A 54 7.14 -4.79 5.98
CA VAL A 54 6.31 -4.71 4.76
C VAL A 54 6.39 -3.35 4.08
N GLY A 55 6.30 -2.25 4.82
CA GLY A 55 6.46 -0.91 4.27
C GLY A 55 7.88 -0.65 3.76
N GLY A 56 8.91 -1.22 4.41
CA GLY A 56 10.29 -1.16 3.96
C GLY A 56 10.48 -1.86 2.61
N ALA A 57 9.90 -3.04 2.44
CA ALA A 57 9.90 -3.77 1.18
C ALA A 57 9.21 -2.98 0.06
N ILE A 58 8.03 -2.39 0.34
CA ILE A 58 7.31 -1.55 -0.62
C ILE A 58 8.15 -0.33 -1.01
N VAL A 59 8.77 0.37 -0.05
CA VAL A 59 9.64 1.52 -0.31
C VAL A 59 10.81 1.15 -1.20
N THR A 60 11.43 -0.02 -0.99
CA THR A 60 12.52 -0.51 -1.85
C THR A 60 12.01 -0.74 -3.29
N GLY A 61 10.85 -1.39 -3.45
CA GLY A 61 10.21 -1.57 -4.75
C GLY A 61 9.88 -0.24 -5.45
N TYR A 62 9.32 0.72 -4.71
CA TYR A 62 9.03 2.06 -5.22
C TYR A 62 10.27 2.83 -5.66
N LYS A 63 11.35 2.78 -4.88
CA LYS A 63 12.61 3.41 -5.26
C LYS A 63 13.16 2.79 -6.54
N ARG A 64 13.14 1.47 -6.64
CA ARG A 64 13.59 0.77 -7.84
C ARG A 64 12.76 1.12 -9.07
N ALA A 65 11.44 1.11 -8.95
CA ALA A 65 10.53 1.47 -10.04
C ALA A 65 10.72 2.94 -10.48
N ARG A 66 10.86 3.86 -9.51
CA ARG A 66 11.16 5.27 -9.78
C ARG A 66 12.48 5.44 -10.53
N ASP A 67 13.53 4.75 -10.08
CA ASP A 67 14.88 4.87 -10.65
C ASP A 67 14.96 4.22 -12.04
N ASP A 68 14.15 3.18 -12.30
CA ASP A 68 13.97 2.57 -13.63
C ASP A 68 12.98 3.36 -14.53
N GLY A 69 12.37 4.44 -14.03
CA GLY A 69 11.47 5.32 -14.80
C GLY A 69 10.11 4.69 -15.13
N ILE A 70 9.58 3.80 -14.28
CA ILE A 70 8.30 3.12 -14.49
C ILE A 70 7.14 4.09 -14.27
N ASP A 71 6.31 4.31 -15.29
CA ASP A 71 5.22 5.30 -15.29
C ASP A 71 4.18 5.06 -14.19
N VAL A 72 3.78 3.81 -13.99
CA VAL A 72 2.82 3.41 -12.96
C VAL A 72 3.34 2.19 -12.20
N THR A 73 3.43 2.30 -10.88
CA THR A 73 3.87 1.22 -10.01
C THR A 73 2.73 0.73 -9.14
N ALA A 74 2.39 -0.55 -9.27
CA ALA A 74 1.41 -1.20 -8.40
C ALA A 74 2.09 -2.04 -7.32
N VAL A 75 1.42 -2.16 -6.16
CA VAL A 75 1.83 -3.04 -5.06
C VAL A 75 0.85 -4.19 -4.96
N MET A 76 1.37 -5.40 -4.95
CA MET A 76 0.62 -6.63 -4.76
C MET A 76 1.32 -7.49 -3.70
N ALA A 77 0.56 -8.05 -2.76
CA ALA A 77 1.12 -8.95 -1.75
C ALA A 77 1.40 -10.34 -2.35
N ALA A 78 2.41 -11.00 -1.84
CA ALA A 78 2.83 -12.33 -2.30
C ALA A 78 1.98 -13.49 -1.75
N ASP A 79 0.96 -13.18 -0.92
CA ASP A 79 0.11 -14.13 -0.19
C ASP A 79 -1.13 -14.60 -0.97
N ALA A 80 -1.20 -14.29 -2.27
CA ALA A 80 -2.32 -14.60 -3.18
C ALA A 80 -3.70 -14.07 -2.72
N GLN A 81 -3.75 -13.13 -1.77
CA GLN A 81 -5.02 -12.53 -1.31
C GLN A 81 -5.52 -11.39 -2.22
N MET A 82 -4.70 -10.94 -3.15
CA MET A 82 -5.03 -9.86 -4.09
C MET A 82 -5.31 -10.46 -5.47
N ASP A 83 -6.52 -10.21 -5.98
CA ASP A 83 -6.94 -10.71 -7.27
C ASP A 83 -6.14 -10.02 -8.41
N PRO A 84 -5.35 -10.76 -9.21
CA PRO A 84 -4.62 -10.18 -10.34
C PRO A 84 -5.53 -9.53 -11.39
N ASP A 85 -6.77 -10.00 -11.54
CA ASP A 85 -7.75 -9.42 -12.47
C ASP A 85 -8.17 -8.00 -12.09
N ASP A 86 -8.02 -7.64 -10.82
CA ASP A 86 -8.29 -6.27 -10.35
C ASP A 86 -7.14 -5.30 -10.65
N LEU A 87 -5.94 -5.79 -11.05
CA LEU A 87 -4.77 -4.95 -11.29
C LEU A 87 -5.04 -3.89 -12.37
N ALA A 88 -5.69 -4.28 -13.46
CA ALA A 88 -6.04 -3.35 -14.54
C ALA A 88 -6.95 -2.19 -14.06
N LYS A 89 -7.86 -2.46 -13.10
CA LYS A 89 -8.76 -1.43 -12.52
C LYS A 89 -8.01 -0.40 -11.70
N LEU A 90 -6.87 -0.78 -11.12
CA LEU A 90 -6.01 0.13 -10.34
C LEU A 90 -5.02 0.89 -11.24
N VAL A 91 -4.40 0.19 -12.18
CA VAL A 91 -3.36 0.77 -13.05
C VAL A 91 -3.93 1.72 -14.09
N ALA A 92 -5.04 1.35 -14.77
CA ALA A 92 -5.57 2.12 -15.88
C ALA A 92 -5.94 3.58 -15.53
N PRO A 93 -6.63 3.90 -14.42
CA PRO A 93 -6.95 5.29 -14.10
C PRO A 93 -5.71 6.12 -13.74
N VAL A 94 -4.66 5.51 -13.19
CA VAL A 94 -3.38 6.18 -12.94
C VAL A 94 -2.66 6.44 -14.27
N ALA A 95 -2.58 5.45 -15.15
CA ALA A 95 -1.96 5.57 -16.46
C ALA A 95 -2.63 6.63 -17.35
N ARG A 96 -3.97 6.82 -17.21
CA ARG A 96 -4.70 7.87 -17.91
C ARG A 96 -4.63 9.24 -17.23
N GLY A 97 -3.94 9.36 -16.10
CA GLY A 97 -3.84 10.61 -15.35
C GLY A 97 -5.17 11.07 -14.71
N GLU A 98 -6.14 10.17 -14.52
CA GLU A 98 -7.40 10.47 -13.83
C GLU A 98 -7.19 10.62 -12.32
N VAL A 99 -6.31 9.82 -11.77
CA VAL A 99 -5.87 9.85 -10.37
C VAL A 99 -4.36 9.64 -10.29
N ASP A 100 -3.76 10.04 -9.18
CA ASP A 100 -2.33 9.91 -8.93
C ASP A 100 -2.02 8.67 -8.09
N TYR A 101 -3.03 8.23 -7.33
CA TYR A 101 -2.97 7.04 -6.48
C TYR A 101 -4.32 6.31 -6.49
N ALA A 102 -4.33 5.10 -6.98
CA ALA A 102 -5.47 4.20 -6.95
C ALA A 102 -5.31 3.17 -5.82
N LYS A 103 -6.41 2.85 -5.14
CA LYS A 103 -6.41 1.97 -3.99
C LYS A 103 -7.56 0.99 -4.05
N ALA A 104 -7.28 -0.29 -3.81
CA ALA A 104 -8.31 -1.32 -3.73
C ALA A 104 -9.15 -1.15 -2.46
N ASN A 105 -10.47 -1.28 -2.60
CA ASN A 105 -11.43 -1.22 -1.51
C ASN A 105 -12.18 -2.56 -1.40
N ARG A 106 -11.85 -3.32 -0.36
CA ARG A 106 -12.45 -4.62 -0.05
C ARG A 106 -13.79 -4.51 0.65
N LEU A 107 -14.13 -3.33 1.16
CA LEU A 107 -15.36 -3.09 1.93
C LEU A 107 -16.56 -2.78 1.04
N PHE A 108 -16.34 -2.57 -0.25
CA PHE A 108 -17.36 -2.12 -1.20
C PHE A 108 -18.48 -3.14 -1.40
N THR A 109 -18.17 -4.44 -1.34
CA THR A 109 -19.15 -5.51 -1.64
C THR A 109 -20.09 -5.85 -0.50
N GLY A 110 -19.94 -5.28 0.69
CA GLY A 110 -20.72 -5.64 1.88
C GLY A 110 -20.39 -7.02 2.50
N GLN A 111 -19.74 -7.90 1.74
CA GLN A 111 -19.36 -9.26 2.22
C GLN A 111 -18.29 -9.22 3.34
N ALA A 112 -17.59 -8.11 3.46
CA ALA A 112 -16.60 -7.92 4.53
C ALA A 112 -17.21 -8.10 5.94
N TRP A 113 -18.48 -7.74 6.13
CA TRP A 113 -19.19 -7.91 7.40
C TRP A 113 -19.42 -9.38 7.78
N GLU A 114 -19.63 -10.24 6.80
CA GLU A 114 -19.90 -11.67 7.01
C GLU A 114 -18.61 -12.47 7.23
N VAL A 115 -17.52 -12.05 6.58
CA VAL A 115 -16.25 -12.80 6.54
C VAL A 115 -15.27 -12.33 7.63
N ILE A 116 -15.28 -11.03 7.99
CA ILE A 116 -14.33 -10.46 8.96
C ILE A 116 -14.89 -10.58 10.38
N PRO A 117 -14.14 -11.15 11.37
CA PRO A 117 -14.56 -11.16 12.77
C PRO A 117 -14.90 -9.76 13.28
N ARG A 118 -16.01 -9.60 14.01
CA ARG A 118 -16.57 -8.29 14.44
C ARG A 118 -15.57 -7.38 15.15
N TYR A 119 -14.69 -7.93 15.99
CA TYR A 119 -13.66 -7.15 16.69
C TYR A 119 -12.59 -6.62 15.75
N ARG A 120 -12.26 -7.35 14.67
CA ARG A 120 -11.36 -6.87 13.61
C ARG A 120 -12.02 -5.79 12.78
N TYR A 121 -13.29 -5.97 12.46
CA TYR A 121 -14.07 -4.97 11.71
C TYR A 121 -14.13 -3.64 12.47
N LEU A 122 -14.44 -3.67 13.77
CA LEU A 122 -14.47 -2.47 14.62
C LEU A 122 -13.08 -1.78 14.68
N GLY A 123 -12.03 -2.57 14.90
CA GLY A 123 -10.65 -2.04 14.91
C GLY A 123 -10.27 -1.38 13.58
N ASN A 124 -10.63 -1.99 12.46
CA ASN A 124 -10.41 -1.43 11.13
C ASN A 124 -11.24 -0.15 10.91
N ALA A 125 -12.48 -0.10 11.38
CA ALA A 125 -13.34 1.08 11.27
C ALA A 125 -12.76 2.28 12.04
N VAL A 126 -12.28 2.06 13.28
CA VAL A 126 -11.60 3.08 14.07
C VAL A 126 -10.33 3.58 13.37
N LEU A 127 -9.48 2.67 12.89
CA LEU A 127 -8.26 3.04 12.17
C LEU A 127 -8.58 3.79 10.86
N SER A 128 -9.64 3.40 10.15
CA SER A 128 -10.09 4.10 8.94
C SER A 128 -10.55 5.52 9.26
N LEU A 129 -11.32 5.72 10.34
CA LEU A 129 -11.71 7.07 10.79
C LEU A 129 -10.50 7.92 11.16
N LEU A 130 -9.58 7.38 11.95
CA LEU A 130 -8.35 8.10 12.33
C LEU A 130 -7.50 8.43 11.09
N THR A 131 -7.45 7.54 10.10
CA THR A 131 -6.74 7.81 8.86
C THR A 131 -7.40 8.90 8.05
N LYS A 132 -8.73 8.94 7.95
CA LYS A 132 -9.47 10.03 7.29
C LYS A 132 -9.13 11.39 7.91
N ILE A 133 -9.13 11.47 9.24
CA ILE A 133 -8.77 12.68 9.97
C ILE A 133 -7.30 13.05 9.70
N ALA A 134 -6.38 12.09 9.84
CA ALA A 134 -4.95 12.34 9.71
C ALA A 134 -4.56 12.69 8.27
N SER A 135 -5.11 12.00 7.28
CA SER A 135 -4.78 12.19 5.87
C SER A 135 -5.62 13.28 5.19
N GLY A 136 -6.83 13.58 5.69
CA GLY A 136 -7.77 14.47 5.01
C GLY A 136 -8.54 13.85 3.84
N TYR A 137 -8.34 12.56 3.54
CA TYR A 137 -9.07 11.84 2.48
C TYR A 137 -10.34 11.18 3.02
N TRP A 138 -11.40 11.97 3.18
CA TRP A 138 -12.67 11.50 3.75
C TRP A 138 -13.40 10.46 2.89
N HIS A 139 -13.16 10.46 1.60
CA HIS A 139 -13.77 9.53 0.64
C HIS A 139 -13.08 8.16 0.56
N VAL A 140 -11.88 8.00 1.12
CA VAL A 140 -11.18 6.71 1.16
C VAL A 140 -11.82 5.83 2.24
N ALA A 141 -12.39 4.67 1.85
CA ALA A 141 -13.08 3.77 2.77
C ALA A 141 -12.17 2.72 3.38
N ASP A 142 -11.40 1.98 2.59
CA ASP A 142 -10.48 0.94 3.06
C ASP A 142 -9.05 1.47 3.18
N SER A 143 -8.75 2.16 4.28
CA SER A 143 -7.41 2.71 4.51
C SER A 143 -6.33 1.64 4.74
N GLN A 144 -6.73 0.39 5.00
CA GLN A 144 -5.80 -0.71 5.34
C GLN A 144 -5.36 -1.54 4.13
N SER A 145 -6.01 -1.39 2.98
CA SER A 145 -5.62 -2.16 1.79
C SER A 145 -4.22 -1.74 1.32
N GLY A 146 -3.35 -2.73 1.10
CA GLY A 146 -2.03 -2.56 0.49
C GLY A 146 -2.03 -2.71 -1.03
N TYR A 147 -3.13 -3.13 -1.64
CA TYR A 147 -3.26 -3.25 -3.09
C TYR A 147 -3.51 -1.88 -3.70
N THR A 148 -2.51 -1.31 -4.33
CA THR A 148 -2.51 0.09 -4.74
C THR A 148 -1.70 0.28 -6.02
N ALA A 149 -1.94 1.40 -6.72
CA ALA A 149 -1.11 1.86 -7.83
C ALA A 149 -0.81 3.35 -7.67
N VAL A 150 0.41 3.77 -8.03
CA VAL A 150 0.90 5.14 -7.90
C VAL A 150 1.63 5.56 -9.17
N SER A 151 1.51 6.84 -9.55
CA SER A 151 2.22 7.41 -10.69
C SER A 151 3.70 7.67 -10.37
N LEU A 152 4.56 7.66 -11.40
CA LEU A 152 5.97 8.03 -11.30
C LEU A 152 6.16 9.44 -10.73
N GLU A 153 5.33 10.40 -11.16
CA GLU A 153 5.38 11.78 -10.67
C GLU A 153 5.32 11.82 -9.13
N TYR A 154 4.37 11.09 -8.53
CA TYR A 154 4.25 11.09 -7.08
C TYR A 154 5.34 10.28 -6.38
N LEU A 155 5.89 9.24 -7.00
CA LEU A 155 7.08 8.57 -6.48
C LEU A 155 8.32 9.46 -6.46
N GLN A 156 8.41 10.43 -7.37
CA GLN A 156 9.48 11.44 -7.40
C GLN A 156 9.28 12.55 -6.38
N LEU A 157 8.03 12.96 -6.13
CA LEU A 157 7.68 14.01 -5.16
C LEU A 157 7.78 13.57 -3.70
N LEU A 158 7.53 12.28 -3.42
CA LEU A 158 7.49 11.75 -2.07
C LEU A 158 8.88 11.50 -1.51
N ASP A 159 9.10 11.91 -0.24
CA ASP A 159 10.24 11.45 0.55
C ASP A 159 9.96 10.02 1.06
N LEU A 160 10.26 9.02 0.22
CA LEU A 160 9.98 7.62 0.48
C LEU A 160 10.68 7.09 1.75
N ASP A 161 11.78 7.72 2.19
CA ASP A 161 12.51 7.30 3.38
C ASP A 161 11.78 7.64 4.68
N ARG A 162 10.93 8.67 4.66
CA ARG A 162 10.14 9.10 5.81
C ARG A 162 8.88 8.29 6.02
N ILE A 163 8.40 7.58 5.01
CA ILE A 163 7.18 6.78 5.10
C ILE A 163 7.40 5.61 6.06
N TYR A 164 6.39 5.33 6.88
CA TYR A 164 6.45 4.29 7.91
C TYR A 164 6.64 2.89 7.33
N LYS A 165 7.63 2.14 7.84
CA LYS A 165 8.12 0.90 7.21
C LYS A 165 7.45 -0.40 7.70
N ARG A 166 6.41 -0.33 8.53
CA ARG A 166 5.69 -1.51 9.07
C ARG A 166 4.21 -1.48 8.63
N TYR A 167 3.34 -2.22 9.29
CA TYR A 167 1.91 -2.38 8.95
C TYR A 167 1.10 -1.08 8.83
N GLY A 168 1.55 0.04 9.38
CA GLY A 168 0.95 1.36 9.20
C GLY A 168 1.28 2.06 7.88
N PHE A 169 2.08 1.43 7.00
CA PHE A 169 2.50 2.00 5.72
C PHE A 169 1.32 2.56 4.88
N PRO A 170 0.22 1.82 4.63
CA PRO A 170 -0.88 2.34 3.79
C PRO A 170 -1.53 3.60 4.37
N ASN A 171 -1.61 3.69 5.69
CA ASN A 171 -2.20 4.83 6.38
C ASN A 171 -1.28 6.06 6.29
N ASP A 172 0.01 5.87 6.53
CA ASP A 172 1.01 6.93 6.49
C ASP A 172 1.24 7.44 5.07
N MET A 173 1.21 6.54 4.08
CA MET A 173 1.26 6.90 2.66
C MET A 173 0.17 7.90 2.28
N LEU A 174 -1.08 7.72 2.75
CA LEU A 174 -2.16 8.66 2.51
C LEU A 174 -1.89 10.04 3.12
N VAL A 175 -1.26 10.09 4.30
CA VAL A 175 -0.87 11.36 4.93
C VAL A 175 0.16 12.09 4.06
N HIS A 176 1.17 11.38 3.58
CA HIS A 176 2.22 11.93 2.72
C HIS A 176 1.67 12.37 1.35
N LEU A 177 0.80 11.59 0.72
CA LEU A 177 0.13 11.95 -0.53
C LEU A 177 -0.69 13.24 -0.42
N ASN A 178 -1.41 13.44 0.70
CA ASN A 178 -2.22 14.65 0.89
C ASN A 178 -1.38 15.93 1.00
N VAL A 179 -0.16 15.86 1.52
CA VAL A 179 0.75 17.01 1.54
C VAL A 179 1.01 17.51 0.11
N TRP A 180 1.03 16.62 -0.88
CA TRP A 180 1.25 16.94 -2.28
C TRP A 180 -0.04 17.08 -3.10
N ASN A 181 -1.21 17.12 -2.44
CA ASN A 181 -2.53 17.26 -3.08
C ASN A 181 -2.84 16.13 -4.09
N ALA A 182 -2.33 14.92 -3.85
CA ALA A 182 -2.57 13.78 -4.74
C ALA A 182 -4.05 13.47 -4.88
N ARG A 183 -4.48 13.18 -6.09
CA ARG A 183 -5.83 12.69 -6.39
C ARG A 183 -5.88 11.20 -6.07
N VAL A 184 -6.51 10.85 -4.96
CA VAL A 184 -6.64 9.47 -4.48
C VAL A 184 -8.05 8.97 -4.72
N ARG A 185 -8.22 7.72 -5.19
CA ARG A 185 -9.54 7.09 -5.35
C ARG A 185 -9.51 5.61 -5.01
N ASP A 186 -10.57 5.16 -4.34
CA ASP A 186 -10.84 3.75 -4.08
C ASP A 186 -11.51 3.09 -5.29
N TYR A 187 -11.10 1.85 -5.58
CA TYR A 187 -11.69 0.99 -6.61
C TYR A 187 -12.15 -0.33 -5.98
N PRO A 188 -13.36 -0.84 -6.33
CA PRO A 188 -13.84 -2.12 -5.82
C PRO A 188 -12.87 -3.25 -6.13
N SER A 189 -12.55 -4.05 -5.11
CA SER A 189 -11.70 -5.24 -5.25
C SER A 189 -12.28 -6.39 -4.45
N ARG A 190 -12.12 -7.60 -4.97
CA ARG A 190 -12.53 -8.84 -4.28
C ARG A 190 -11.35 -9.39 -3.50
N PRO A 191 -11.44 -9.46 -2.16
CA PRO A 191 -10.41 -10.12 -1.38
C PRO A 191 -10.55 -11.64 -1.53
N ILE A 192 -9.43 -12.31 -1.74
CA ILE A 192 -9.33 -13.76 -1.75
C ILE A 192 -8.96 -14.21 -0.34
N TYR A 193 -9.70 -15.19 0.21
CA TYR A 193 -9.45 -15.75 1.53
C TYR A 193 -9.34 -17.27 1.46
N GLY A 194 -8.64 -17.87 2.43
CA GLY A 194 -8.57 -19.33 2.55
C GLY A 194 -7.57 -19.99 1.61
N VAL A 195 -6.62 -19.26 1.05
CA VAL A 195 -5.55 -19.79 0.18
C VAL A 195 -4.33 -20.29 0.95
N GLY A 196 -4.41 -20.37 2.29
CA GLY A 196 -3.32 -20.85 3.15
C GLY A 196 -2.48 -19.74 3.79
N GLU A 197 -2.94 -18.51 3.69
CA GLU A 197 -2.31 -17.32 4.26
C GLU A 197 -2.19 -17.38 5.78
N ARG A 198 -1.11 -16.82 6.34
CA ARG A 198 -0.88 -16.70 7.77
C ARG A 198 -0.81 -15.24 8.21
N SER A 199 -1.80 -14.79 9.00
CA SER A 199 -1.79 -13.44 9.55
C SER A 199 -0.83 -13.30 10.73
N GLY A 200 0.27 -12.56 10.54
CA GLY A 200 1.21 -12.18 11.61
C GLY A 200 0.76 -10.97 12.44
N ILE A 201 -0.43 -10.41 12.20
CA ILE A 201 -0.87 -9.16 12.81
C ILE A 201 -1.37 -9.35 14.23
N ARG A 202 -0.70 -8.71 15.20
CA ARG A 202 -1.13 -8.65 16.61
C ARG A 202 -1.88 -7.33 16.87
N LEU A 203 -3.21 -7.34 16.74
CA LEU A 203 -4.08 -6.15 16.83
C LEU A 203 -3.82 -5.29 18.08
N ARG A 204 -3.61 -5.91 19.26
CA ARG A 204 -3.32 -5.19 20.52
C ARG A 204 -2.07 -4.31 20.45
N LYS A 205 -1.10 -4.64 19.58
CA LYS A 205 0.11 -3.82 19.36
C LYS A 205 -0.04 -2.88 18.19
N VAL A 206 -0.69 -3.34 17.13
CA VAL A 206 -0.81 -2.61 15.86
C VAL A 206 -1.73 -1.39 16.00
N VAL A 207 -2.89 -1.55 16.64
CA VAL A 207 -3.86 -0.43 16.78
C VAL A 207 -3.28 0.77 17.53
N PRO A 208 -2.69 0.65 18.72
CA PRO A 208 -2.07 1.80 19.40
C PRO A 208 -0.92 2.42 18.61
N THR A 209 -0.09 1.57 17.96
CA THR A 209 1.07 2.05 17.18
C THR A 209 0.61 2.87 15.98
N ILE A 210 -0.37 2.40 15.21
CA ILE A 210 -0.90 3.13 14.05
C ILE A 210 -1.66 4.39 14.53
N SER A 211 -2.43 4.33 15.62
CA SER A 211 -3.12 5.51 16.17
C SER A 211 -2.11 6.62 16.53
N TRP A 212 -1.00 6.27 17.16
CA TRP A 212 0.08 7.22 17.48
C TRP A 212 0.78 7.75 16.22
N LEU A 213 1.02 6.89 15.22
CA LEU A 213 1.54 7.29 13.91
C LEU A 213 0.64 8.33 13.26
N LEU A 214 -0.67 8.06 13.20
CA LEU A 214 -1.66 8.95 12.61
C LEU A 214 -1.81 10.26 13.37
N PHE A 215 -1.75 10.22 14.70
CA PHE A 215 -1.74 11.45 15.53
C PHE A 215 -0.55 12.34 15.16
N LYS A 216 0.65 11.79 15.12
CA LYS A 216 1.84 12.56 14.68
C LYS A 216 1.73 13.01 13.23
N GLY A 217 1.23 12.13 12.34
CA GLY A 217 1.04 12.40 10.93
C GLY A 217 0.07 13.57 10.68
N PHE A 218 -1.01 13.65 11.45
CA PHE A 218 -1.95 14.78 11.39
C PHE A 218 -1.23 16.13 11.62
N PHE A 219 -0.50 16.29 12.72
CA PHE A 219 0.20 17.54 13.01
C PHE A 219 1.33 17.82 12.01
N TRP A 220 2.06 16.80 11.60
CA TRP A 220 3.07 16.92 10.56
C TRP A 220 2.47 17.41 9.24
N ARG A 221 1.37 16.82 8.77
CA ARG A 221 0.65 17.25 7.57
C ARG A 221 0.16 18.69 7.69
N MET A 222 -0.49 19.05 8.82
CA MET A 222 -0.97 20.41 9.05
C MET A 222 0.18 21.42 8.94
N ARG A 223 1.31 21.14 9.59
CA ARG A 223 2.49 21.99 9.52
C ARG A 223 3.07 22.09 8.11
N VAL A 224 3.32 20.94 7.45
CA VAL A 224 4.03 20.93 6.16
C VAL A 224 3.14 21.50 5.06
N LYS A 225 1.89 21.07 4.98
CA LYS A 225 0.97 21.50 3.93
C LYS A 225 0.58 22.97 4.08
N TYR A 226 0.09 23.36 5.24
CA TYR A 226 -0.58 24.65 5.42
C TYR A 226 0.31 25.76 5.98
N VAL A 227 1.45 25.44 6.58
CA VAL A 227 2.38 26.44 7.12
C VAL A 227 3.62 26.58 6.23
N ILE A 228 4.16 25.49 5.71
CA ILE A 228 5.42 25.51 4.94
C ILE A 228 5.17 25.65 3.44
N ARG A 229 4.27 24.80 2.85
CA ARG A 229 4.02 24.78 1.41
C ARG A 229 3.02 25.83 0.96
N ASP A 230 1.83 25.76 1.52
CA ASP A 230 0.68 26.55 1.08
C ASP A 230 0.32 27.56 2.19
N PHE A 231 1.30 28.42 2.58
CA PHE A 231 1.06 29.41 3.61
C PHE A 231 -0.10 30.33 3.22
N HIS A 232 -1.20 30.19 3.95
CA HIS A 232 -2.37 31.06 3.78
C HIS A 232 -2.82 31.56 5.16
N PRO A 233 -2.97 32.86 5.37
CA PRO A 233 -3.34 33.43 6.67
C PRO A 233 -4.62 32.84 7.28
N LEU A 234 -5.59 32.44 6.43
CA LEU A 234 -6.84 31.84 6.89
C LEU A 234 -6.69 30.45 7.52
N VAL A 235 -5.56 29.76 7.34
CA VAL A 235 -5.30 28.46 7.99
C VAL A 235 -5.33 28.56 9.53
N PHE A 236 -5.05 29.75 10.08
CA PHE A 236 -5.12 29.99 11.52
C PHE A 236 -6.54 30.24 12.03
N PHE A 237 -7.54 30.35 11.15
CA PHE A 237 -8.93 30.63 11.50
C PHE A 237 -9.88 29.44 11.25
N TYR A 238 -9.37 28.32 10.73
CA TYR A 238 -10.07 27.06 10.51
C TYR A 238 -9.38 25.93 11.28
#